data_17cb0b1e3e9708e9fd9f62190f181c07
#
_entry.id   17cb0b1e3e9708e9fd9f62190f181c07
#
_cell.length_a   1.000
_cell.length_b   1.000
_cell.length_c   1.000
_cell.angle_alpha   90.00
_cell.angle_beta   90.00
_cell.angle_gamma   90.00
#
_symmetry.space_group_name_H-M   'P 1'
#
loop_
_entity.id
_entity.type
_entity.pdbx_description
1 polymer ?
#
loop_
_entity_poly.entity_id
_entity_poly.type
_entity_poly.pdbx_seq_one_letter_code
_entity_poly.pdbx_strand_id
1 'polypeptide(L)'
;MAALCLADADDAALEAIGVRRVDLREMDWAPWAAAAETVSPLLAAQDDDGQPHANDLLELNYPAGEVLKRCSEAVAPFCDPSQLELYDAFSLHYDSRQTDTTFNQHRDPSFVTINVCLRSENVVGSRVEFFGAWDGDGSGQRLRAEQQAGFALVHRGRHLHQTTPLVKGIRSQAVLYWTRRGVVGDDDATYLGFAE
;
A
#
# COMPACT_ATOMS: atom_id res chain seq x y z
N MET A 1 -4.21 6.49 -30.12
CA MET A 1 -4.04 7.61 -29.18
C MET A 1 -2.90 7.20 -28.24
N ALA A 2 -1.81 7.96 -28.19
CA ALA A 2 -0.75 7.72 -27.22
C ALA A 2 -1.37 7.98 -25.81
N ALA A 3 -1.35 6.97 -24.95
CA ALA A 3 -1.71 7.17 -23.55
C ALA A 3 -0.77 8.25 -23.00
N LEU A 4 -1.32 9.39 -22.60
CA LEU A 4 -0.58 10.39 -21.85
C LEU A 4 0.03 9.67 -20.65
N CYS A 5 1.34 9.46 -20.69
CA CYS A 5 2.07 8.93 -19.56
C CYS A 5 2.02 9.98 -18.47
N LEU A 6 1.19 9.76 -17.45
CA LEU A 6 1.13 10.65 -16.29
C LEU A 6 2.51 10.65 -15.64
N ALA A 7 3.05 11.83 -15.37
CA ALA A 7 4.28 11.96 -14.58
C ALA A 7 4.02 11.51 -13.14
N ASP A 8 5.07 11.04 -12.46
CA ASP A 8 5.00 10.78 -11.02
C ASP A 8 4.80 12.10 -10.28
N ALA A 9 3.91 12.09 -9.28
CA ALA A 9 3.61 13.24 -8.47
C ALA A 9 4.73 13.51 -7.45
N ASP A 10 5.01 14.76 -7.17
CA ASP A 10 5.85 15.17 -6.05
C ASP A 10 5.10 15.02 -4.71
N ASP A 11 5.82 15.18 -3.61
CA ASP A 11 5.24 14.96 -2.28
C ASP A 11 4.17 16.03 -1.95
N ALA A 12 4.30 17.26 -2.44
CA ALA A 12 3.30 18.30 -2.21
C ALA A 12 1.97 17.99 -2.92
N ALA A 13 2.02 17.47 -4.15
CA ALA A 13 0.83 17.03 -4.87
C ALA A 13 0.17 15.81 -4.20
N LEU A 14 0.96 14.86 -3.70
CA LEU A 14 0.45 13.71 -2.96
C LEU A 14 -0.20 14.16 -1.63
N GLU A 15 0.45 15.05 -0.89
CA GLU A 15 -0.10 15.59 0.37
C GLU A 15 -1.43 16.31 0.17
N ALA A 16 -1.58 17.03 -0.94
CA ALA A 16 -2.82 17.73 -1.27
C ALA A 16 -4.04 16.80 -1.42
N ILE A 17 -3.81 15.52 -1.76
CA ILE A 17 -4.86 14.49 -1.85
C ILE A 17 -4.89 13.56 -0.64
N GLY A 18 -4.09 13.82 0.39
CA GLY A 18 -4.05 13.02 1.62
C GLY A 18 -3.17 11.77 1.54
N VAL A 19 -2.14 11.78 0.71
CA VAL A 19 -1.10 10.74 0.65
C VAL A 19 0.22 11.31 1.13
N ARG A 20 0.94 10.60 2.00
CA ARG A 20 2.23 11.07 2.53
C ARG A 20 3.31 10.03 2.28
N ARG A 21 4.48 10.50 1.84
CA ARG A 21 5.67 9.66 1.71
C ARG A 21 6.54 9.81 2.95
N VAL A 22 7.00 8.69 3.50
CA VAL A 22 7.86 8.65 4.69
C VAL A 22 9.14 7.90 4.38
N ASP A 23 10.28 8.48 4.74
CA ASP A 23 11.60 7.84 4.61
C ASP A 23 11.84 6.89 5.79
N LEU A 24 11.98 5.61 5.49
CA LEU A 24 12.23 4.53 6.45
C LEU A 24 13.53 3.78 6.12
N ARG A 25 14.44 4.36 5.33
CA ARG A 25 15.68 3.72 4.88
C ARG A 25 16.65 3.38 6.00
N GLU A 26 16.45 3.92 7.20
CA GLU A 26 17.24 3.56 8.40
C GLU A 26 16.85 2.18 8.96
N MET A 27 15.73 1.60 8.54
CA MET A 27 15.31 0.25 8.94
C MET A 27 15.93 -0.80 8.02
N ASP A 28 16.24 -1.98 8.58
CA ASP A 28 16.70 -3.12 7.78
C ASP A 28 15.51 -3.86 7.16
N TRP A 29 15.35 -3.71 5.84
CA TRP A 29 14.27 -4.32 5.07
C TRP A 29 14.65 -5.65 4.41
N ALA A 30 15.93 -6.02 4.39
CA ALA A 30 16.41 -7.18 3.66
C ALA A 30 15.76 -8.51 4.10
N PRO A 31 15.56 -8.79 5.41
CA PRO A 31 14.88 -10.01 5.84
C PRO A 31 13.43 -10.10 5.33
N TRP A 32 12.74 -8.98 5.31
CA TRP A 32 11.33 -8.88 4.91
C TRP A 32 11.15 -8.96 3.40
N ALA A 33 12.07 -8.36 2.64
CA ALA A 33 12.11 -8.51 1.19
C ALA A 33 12.35 -9.98 0.79
N ALA A 34 13.27 -10.66 1.48
CA ALA A 34 13.55 -12.08 1.26
C ALA A 34 12.33 -12.95 1.62
N ALA A 35 11.63 -12.67 2.71
CA ALA A 35 10.39 -13.37 3.07
C ALA A 35 9.31 -13.20 2.00
N ALA A 36 9.11 -11.98 1.51
CA ALA A 36 8.15 -11.70 0.44
C ALA A 36 8.45 -12.47 -0.85
N GLU A 37 9.72 -12.69 -1.18
CA GLU A 37 10.13 -13.48 -2.34
C GLU A 37 9.89 -14.98 -2.18
N THR A 38 10.09 -15.49 -0.96
CA THR A 38 10.08 -16.95 -0.71
C THR A 38 8.72 -17.58 -0.99
N VAL A 39 7.65 -16.83 -0.81
CA VAL A 39 6.28 -17.31 -1.02
C VAL A 39 5.80 -17.05 -2.46
N SER A 40 6.46 -16.15 -3.19
CA SER A 40 6.13 -15.78 -4.57
C SER A 40 6.04 -16.95 -5.55
N PRO A 41 6.92 -17.98 -5.54
CA PRO A 41 6.81 -19.12 -6.46
C PRO A 41 5.55 -19.98 -6.23
N LEU A 42 5.02 -19.97 -5.01
CA LEU A 42 3.77 -20.68 -4.69
C LEU A 42 2.54 -19.82 -5.06
N LEU A 43 2.75 -18.55 -5.28
CA LEU A 43 1.75 -17.50 -5.52
C LEU A 43 1.49 -17.24 -7.02
N ALA A 44 1.95 -18.08 -7.90
CA ALA A 44 1.49 -18.11 -9.29
C ALA A 44 0.00 -18.48 -9.41
N ALA A 45 -0.61 -18.93 -8.32
CA ALA A 45 -2.05 -19.09 -8.21
C ALA A 45 -2.63 -17.76 -7.71
N GLN A 46 -3.43 -17.11 -8.53
CA GLN A 46 -4.33 -16.05 -8.10
C GLN A 46 -5.39 -16.70 -7.20
N ASP A 47 -5.88 -15.98 -6.19
CA ASP A 47 -7.11 -16.37 -5.53
C ASP A 47 -8.29 -16.36 -6.53
N ASP A 48 -9.44 -16.86 -6.12
CA ASP A 48 -10.63 -16.93 -6.99
C ASP A 48 -11.07 -15.57 -7.51
N ASP A 49 -10.63 -14.48 -6.86
CA ASP A 49 -10.90 -13.08 -7.25
C ASP A 49 -9.80 -12.48 -8.17
N GLY A 50 -8.79 -13.26 -8.52
CA GLY A 50 -7.69 -12.85 -9.40
C GLY A 50 -6.68 -11.90 -8.75
N GLN A 51 -6.67 -11.80 -7.42
CA GLN A 51 -5.72 -10.98 -6.68
C GLN A 51 -4.40 -11.73 -6.43
N PRO A 52 -3.25 -11.04 -6.41
CA PRO A 52 -2.00 -11.67 -6.01
C PRO A 52 -2.09 -12.13 -4.55
N HIS A 53 -1.71 -13.36 -4.28
CA HIS A 53 -1.65 -13.85 -2.91
C HIS A 53 -0.68 -13.02 -2.08
N ALA A 54 -1.08 -12.76 -0.85
CA ALA A 54 -0.31 -12.04 0.14
C ALA A 54 0.28 -13.00 1.17
N ASN A 55 1.50 -12.71 1.63
CA ASN A 55 2.08 -13.38 2.78
C ASN A 55 1.61 -12.73 4.05
N ASP A 56 1.14 -13.52 4.98
CA ASP A 56 0.84 -13.04 6.32
C ASP A 56 2.14 -12.65 7.04
N LEU A 57 2.32 -11.35 7.26
CA LEU A 57 3.46 -10.79 7.98
C LEU A 57 3.24 -10.78 9.50
N LEU A 58 2.01 -10.97 9.98
CA LEU A 58 1.73 -11.05 11.42
C LEU A 58 2.42 -12.25 12.04
N GLU A 59 2.43 -13.40 11.33
CA GLU A 59 3.11 -14.61 11.78
C GLU A 59 4.64 -14.49 11.78
N LEU A 60 5.19 -13.53 11.02
CA LEU A 60 6.64 -13.34 10.85
C LEU A 60 7.25 -12.30 11.81
N ASN A 61 6.50 -11.79 12.81
CA ASN A 61 6.94 -10.73 13.71
C ASN A 61 7.45 -9.47 12.98
N TYR A 62 6.76 -9.06 11.91
CA TYR A 62 7.06 -7.83 11.19
C TYR A 62 7.04 -6.62 12.15
N PRO A 63 7.98 -5.65 12.06
CA PRO A 63 8.12 -4.55 12.99
C PRO A 63 7.06 -3.46 12.80
N ALA A 64 5.78 -3.83 12.69
CA ALA A 64 4.68 -2.94 12.39
C ALA A 64 4.57 -1.77 13.39
N GLY A 65 4.78 -2.03 14.67
CA GLY A 65 4.75 -0.99 15.71
C GLY A 65 5.84 0.06 15.55
N GLU A 66 7.05 -0.34 15.15
CA GLU A 66 8.15 0.59 14.86
C GLU A 66 7.86 1.38 13.58
N VAL A 67 7.28 0.75 12.56
CA VAL A 67 6.84 1.43 11.34
C VAL A 67 5.79 2.49 11.65
N LEU A 68 4.76 2.14 12.44
CA LEU A 68 3.73 3.12 12.85
C LEU A 68 4.33 4.31 13.60
N LYS A 69 5.25 4.04 14.53
CA LYS A 69 5.94 5.09 15.29
C LYS A 69 6.70 6.04 14.38
N ARG A 70 7.42 5.54 13.37
CA ARG A 70 8.14 6.36 12.40
C ARG A 70 7.23 7.11 11.43
N CYS A 71 6.06 6.56 11.15
CA CYS A 71 5.02 7.17 10.32
C CYS A 71 4.07 8.08 11.12
N SER A 72 4.29 8.30 12.42
CA SER A 72 3.33 9.00 13.30
C SER A 72 2.96 10.40 12.84
N GLU A 73 3.92 11.18 12.34
CA GLU A 73 3.67 12.52 11.79
C GLU A 73 2.82 12.49 10.50
N ALA A 74 3.01 11.45 9.69
CA ALA A 74 2.22 11.25 8.47
C ALA A 74 0.80 10.75 8.77
N VAL A 75 0.62 10.02 9.87
CA VAL A 75 -0.67 9.51 10.35
C VAL A 75 -1.48 10.58 11.09
N ALA A 76 -0.80 11.48 11.81
CA ALA A 76 -1.42 12.49 12.68
C ALA A 76 -2.56 13.31 12.02
N PRO A 77 -2.50 13.68 10.73
CA PRO A 77 -3.62 14.37 10.07
C PRO A 77 -4.91 13.56 9.98
N PHE A 78 -4.84 12.23 10.11
CA PHE A 78 -5.99 11.34 10.03
C PHE A 78 -6.56 11.00 11.41
N CYS A 79 -5.68 10.76 12.39
CA CYS A 79 -6.03 10.48 13.79
C CYS A 79 -4.78 10.49 14.68
N ASP A 80 -4.99 10.39 16.01
CA ASP A 80 -3.92 10.10 16.96
C ASP A 80 -3.40 8.67 16.72
N PRO A 81 -2.10 8.49 16.37
CA PRO A 81 -1.53 7.16 16.12
C PRO A 81 -1.67 6.18 17.30
N SER A 82 -1.75 6.68 18.54
CA SER A 82 -1.94 5.84 19.73
C SER A 82 -3.31 5.15 19.79
N GLN A 83 -4.28 5.63 19.01
CA GLN A 83 -5.62 5.05 18.89
C GLN A 83 -5.71 3.95 17.84
N LEU A 84 -4.62 3.68 17.13
CA LEU A 84 -4.57 2.64 16.10
C LEU A 84 -4.14 1.29 16.70
N GLU A 85 -4.68 0.24 16.12
CA GLU A 85 -4.22 -1.14 16.30
C GLU A 85 -4.03 -1.80 14.93
N LEU A 86 -3.06 -2.70 14.84
CA LEU A 86 -2.80 -3.43 13.61
C LEU A 86 -3.94 -4.43 13.39
N TYR A 87 -4.62 -4.29 12.26
CA TYR A 87 -5.70 -5.18 11.84
C TYR A 87 -5.16 -6.33 11.00
N ASP A 88 -4.30 -6.00 10.03
CA ASP A 88 -3.71 -6.98 9.12
C ASP A 88 -2.35 -6.49 8.62
N ALA A 89 -1.47 -7.41 8.26
CA ALA A 89 -0.17 -7.12 7.68
C ALA A 89 0.23 -8.23 6.71
N PHE A 90 0.48 -7.87 5.47
CA PHE A 90 0.86 -8.82 4.44
C PHE A 90 1.92 -8.25 3.49
N SER A 91 2.61 -9.14 2.77
CA SER A 91 3.57 -8.74 1.74
C SER A 91 3.06 -9.09 0.35
N LEU A 92 3.39 -8.25 -0.61
CA LEU A 92 3.18 -8.48 -2.04
C LEU A 92 4.52 -8.50 -2.75
N HIS A 93 4.68 -9.41 -3.70
CA HIS A 93 5.86 -9.51 -4.53
C HIS A 93 5.48 -9.50 -6.01
N TYR A 94 6.02 -8.54 -6.73
CA TYR A 94 5.82 -8.39 -8.17
C TYR A 94 7.15 -8.64 -8.89
N ASP A 95 7.12 -9.55 -9.85
CA ASP A 95 8.21 -9.84 -10.77
C ASP A 95 7.67 -9.72 -12.20
N SER A 96 8.37 -9.00 -13.07
CA SER A 96 7.96 -8.81 -14.47
C SER A 96 7.83 -10.11 -15.30
N ARG A 97 8.23 -11.25 -14.72
CA ARG A 97 8.00 -12.59 -15.29
C ARG A 97 6.63 -13.19 -14.95
N GLN A 98 5.91 -12.60 -13.99
CA GLN A 98 4.55 -13.01 -13.62
C GLN A 98 3.56 -12.59 -14.71
N THR A 99 2.46 -13.35 -14.82
CA THR A 99 1.40 -13.07 -15.81
C THR A 99 0.61 -11.82 -15.44
N ASP A 100 0.34 -11.63 -14.15
CA ASP A 100 -0.33 -10.43 -13.61
C ASP A 100 0.58 -9.77 -12.57
N THR A 101 0.80 -8.48 -12.75
CA THR A 101 1.61 -7.63 -11.88
C THR A 101 0.85 -6.35 -11.52
N THR A 102 -0.48 -6.41 -11.57
CA THR A 102 -1.38 -5.33 -11.22
C THR A 102 -2.06 -5.59 -9.89
N PHE A 103 -2.63 -4.56 -9.33
CA PHE A 103 -3.65 -4.66 -8.30
C PHE A 103 -4.81 -3.75 -8.72
N ASN A 104 -5.97 -4.33 -8.90
CA ASN A 104 -7.13 -3.62 -9.43
C ASN A 104 -7.51 -2.41 -8.57
N GLN A 105 -8.30 -1.51 -9.14
CA GLN A 105 -8.80 -0.36 -8.43
C GLN A 105 -9.68 -0.79 -7.25
N HIS A 106 -9.30 -0.34 -6.03
CA HIS A 106 -9.95 -0.75 -4.79
C HIS A 106 -9.80 0.32 -3.70
N ARG A 107 -10.41 0.04 -2.58
CA ARG A 107 -10.23 0.71 -1.28
C ARG A 107 -9.76 -0.33 -0.28
N ASP A 108 -8.85 0.02 0.59
CA ASP A 108 -8.36 -0.90 1.62
C ASP A 108 -9.36 -1.02 2.77
N PRO A 109 -9.51 -2.21 3.34
CA PRO A 109 -10.31 -2.44 4.54
C PRO A 109 -9.55 -1.97 5.80
N SER A 110 -9.18 -0.70 5.84
CA SER A 110 -8.41 -0.11 6.93
C SER A 110 -8.83 1.33 7.19
N PHE A 111 -8.56 1.82 8.40
CA PHE A 111 -8.68 3.24 8.70
C PHE A 111 -7.50 4.03 8.13
N VAL A 112 -6.28 3.50 8.29
CA VAL A 112 -5.04 4.00 7.68
C VAL A 112 -4.27 2.82 7.10
N THR A 113 -3.78 2.96 5.88
CA THR A 113 -2.84 2.03 5.25
C THR A 113 -1.44 2.64 5.26
N ILE A 114 -0.46 1.81 5.64
CA ILE A 114 0.96 2.10 5.47
C ILE A 114 1.53 1.05 4.53
N ASN A 115 1.91 1.47 3.33
CA ASN A 115 2.46 0.60 2.29
C ASN A 115 3.96 0.87 2.15
N VAL A 116 4.79 -0.06 2.66
CA VAL A 116 6.25 0.05 2.68
C VAL A 116 6.85 -0.68 1.48
N CYS A 117 7.63 0.00 0.67
CA CYS A 117 8.42 -0.64 -0.38
C CYS A 117 9.66 -1.30 0.22
N LEU A 118 9.69 -2.62 0.27
CA LEU A 118 10.79 -3.42 0.83
C LEU A 118 11.96 -3.54 -0.16
N ARG A 119 11.65 -3.68 -1.45
CA ARG A 119 12.60 -3.84 -2.55
C ARG A 119 12.06 -3.22 -3.83
N SER A 120 12.95 -2.58 -4.59
CA SER A 120 12.64 -2.03 -5.92
C SER A 120 13.89 -2.11 -6.78
N GLU A 121 13.93 -3.03 -7.76
CA GLU A 121 15.09 -3.28 -8.61
C GLU A 121 14.74 -3.20 -10.09
N ASN A 122 15.38 -2.28 -10.80
CA ASN A 122 15.20 -2.05 -12.24
C ASN A 122 13.74 -1.88 -12.65
N VAL A 123 12.91 -1.31 -11.77
CA VAL A 123 11.47 -1.19 -11.92
C VAL A 123 11.10 -0.20 -13.02
N VAL A 124 10.30 -0.66 -13.98
CA VAL A 124 9.60 0.17 -14.97
C VAL A 124 8.10 -0.12 -14.83
N GLY A 125 7.30 0.91 -14.68
CA GLY A 125 5.88 0.77 -14.33
C GLY A 125 5.68 0.61 -12.82
N SER A 126 4.69 -0.17 -12.41
CA SER A 126 4.39 -0.52 -11.02
C SER A 126 4.28 0.70 -10.10
N ARG A 127 3.45 1.68 -10.50
CA ARG A 127 3.12 2.87 -9.71
C ARG A 127 1.85 2.63 -8.92
N VAL A 128 1.74 3.24 -7.75
CA VAL A 128 0.45 3.37 -7.07
C VAL A 128 -0.25 4.60 -7.62
N GLU A 129 -1.42 4.41 -8.23
CA GLU A 129 -2.27 5.51 -8.70
C GLU A 129 -3.38 5.77 -7.69
N PHE A 130 -3.50 7.02 -7.26
CA PHE A 130 -4.57 7.51 -6.40
C PHE A 130 -5.57 8.33 -7.20
N PHE A 131 -6.86 8.21 -6.87
CA PHE A 131 -7.96 8.82 -7.60
C PHE A 131 -8.65 9.87 -6.72
N GLY A 132 -8.51 11.14 -7.07
CA GLY A 132 -9.09 12.27 -6.35
C GLY A 132 -8.57 12.42 -4.92
N ALA A 133 -9.33 13.13 -4.08
CA ALA A 133 -9.05 13.25 -2.66
C ALA A 133 -9.48 11.96 -1.91
N TRP A 134 -8.86 11.72 -0.76
CA TRP A 134 -9.09 10.51 0.05
C TRP A 134 -10.54 10.33 0.55
N ASP A 135 -11.29 11.43 0.69
CA ASP A 135 -12.68 11.47 1.14
C ASP A 135 -13.69 11.60 -0.02
N GLY A 136 -13.18 11.61 -1.25
CA GLY A 136 -13.97 11.77 -2.45
C GLY A 136 -14.51 10.45 -3.02
N ASP A 137 -15.29 10.57 -4.08
CA ASP A 137 -15.85 9.46 -4.86
C ASP A 137 -14.86 8.84 -5.87
N GLY A 138 -13.62 9.33 -5.89
CA GLY A 138 -12.59 8.95 -6.86
C GLY A 138 -12.63 9.77 -8.15
N SER A 139 -13.51 10.74 -8.25
CA SER A 139 -13.49 11.73 -9.34
C SER A 139 -12.37 12.75 -9.11
N GLY A 140 -11.87 13.35 -10.17
CA GLY A 140 -10.88 14.40 -10.10
C GLY A 140 -9.49 13.99 -10.59
N GLN A 141 -8.46 14.58 -10.01
CA GLN A 141 -7.09 14.38 -10.46
C GLN A 141 -6.60 12.97 -10.13
N ARG A 142 -5.97 12.32 -11.12
CA ARG A 142 -5.26 11.06 -10.92
C ARG A 142 -3.78 11.36 -10.71
N LEU A 143 -3.22 10.90 -9.60
CA LEU A 143 -1.81 11.06 -9.27
C LEU A 143 -1.11 9.70 -9.15
N ARG A 144 0.13 9.64 -9.63
CA ARG A 144 0.98 8.45 -9.54
C ARG A 144 2.05 8.67 -8.48
N ALA A 145 2.20 7.72 -7.59
CA ALA A 145 3.30 7.66 -6.64
C ALA A 145 4.28 6.57 -7.04
N GLU A 146 5.54 6.94 -7.18
CA GLU A 146 6.64 5.99 -7.26
C GLU A 146 6.89 5.38 -5.88
N GLN A 147 7.14 4.08 -5.85
CA GLN A 147 7.58 3.38 -4.66
C GLN A 147 9.06 3.04 -4.76
N GLN A 148 9.87 3.67 -3.92
CA GLN A 148 11.30 3.43 -3.79
C GLN A 148 11.56 2.56 -2.55
N ALA A 149 12.56 1.67 -2.64
CA ALA A 149 12.91 0.81 -1.51
C ALA A 149 13.25 1.63 -0.25
N GLY A 150 12.67 1.23 0.88
CA GLY A 150 12.82 1.90 2.16
C GLY A 150 11.90 3.10 2.36
N PHE A 151 10.99 3.40 1.42
CA PHE A 151 9.95 4.43 1.61
C PHE A 151 8.58 3.82 1.84
N ALA A 152 7.77 4.50 2.65
CA ALA A 152 6.36 4.17 2.84
C ALA A 152 5.45 5.22 2.19
N LEU A 153 4.30 4.76 1.69
CA LEU A 153 3.15 5.60 1.39
C LEU A 153 2.11 5.41 2.50
N VAL A 154 1.69 6.51 3.11
CA VAL A 154 0.69 6.55 4.17
C VAL A 154 -0.56 7.23 3.63
N HIS A 155 -1.71 6.57 3.72
CA HIS A 155 -2.98 7.09 3.23
C HIS A 155 -4.17 6.54 4.01
N ARG A 156 -5.33 7.14 3.82
CA ARG A 156 -6.60 6.58 4.31
C ARG A 156 -6.94 5.31 3.54
N GLY A 157 -7.36 4.25 4.22
CA GLY A 157 -7.76 3.00 3.56
C GLY A 157 -8.84 3.23 2.50
N ARG A 158 -9.83 4.08 2.79
CA ARG A 158 -10.89 4.44 1.83
C ARG A 158 -10.43 5.26 0.61
N HIS A 159 -9.16 5.69 0.54
CA HIS A 159 -8.64 6.38 -0.65
C HIS A 159 -8.58 5.41 -1.83
N LEU A 160 -9.37 5.69 -2.86
CA LEU A 160 -9.45 4.85 -4.05
C LEU A 160 -8.09 4.83 -4.77
N HIS A 161 -7.55 3.64 -5.00
CA HIS A 161 -6.23 3.49 -5.62
C HIS A 161 -6.09 2.17 -6.36
N GLN A 162 -5.00 2.03 -7.13
CA GLN A 162 -4.62 0.82 -7.86
C GLN A 162 -3.11 0.73 -8.01
N THR A 163 -2.59 -0.46 -8.33
CA THR A 163 -1.21 -0.65 -8.78
C THR A 163 -1.17 -0.86 -10.29
N THR A 164 -0.37 -0.04 -10.99
CA THR A 164 -0.18 -0.19 -12.44
C THR A 164 0.74 -1.36 -12.77
N PRO A 165 0.68 -1.94 -14.00
CA PRO A 165 1.50 -3.07 -14.38
C PRO A 165 3.00 -2.82 -14.16
N LEU A 166 3.71 -3.84 -13.68
CA LEU A 166 5.16 -3.90 -13.68
C LEU A 166 5.63 -4.38 -15.04
N VAL A 167 6.25 -3.49 -15.80
CA VAL A 167 6.76 -3.79 -17.15
C VAL A 167 8.12 -4.49 -17.09
N LYS A 168 8.95 -4.10 -16.11
CA LYS A 168 10.30 -4.64 -15.92
C LYS A 168 10.71 -4.54 -14.45
N GLY A 169 11.53 -5.51 -14.02
CA GLY A 169 12.16 -5.51 -12.70
C GLY A 169 11.39 -6.29 -11.66
N ILE A 170 11.72 -6.03 -10.41
CA ILE A 170 11.15 -6.67 -9.22
C ILE A 170 10.79 -5.60 -8.22
N ARG A 171 9.62 -5.74 -7.60
CA ARG A 171 9.17 -4.91 -6.47
C ARG A 171 8.53 -5.78 -5.39
N SER A 172 8.97 -5.62 -4.14
CA SER A 172 8.31 -6.21 -2.97
C SER A 172 7.85 -5.12 -2.02
N GLN A 173 6.71 -5.32 -1.40
CA GLN A 173 6.14 -4.36 -0.46
C GLN A 173 5.50 -5.06 0.72
N ALA A 174 5.42 -4.38 1.85
CA ALA A 174 4.60 -4.73 3.00
C ALA A 174 3.44 -3.75 3.09
N VAL A 175 2.24 -4.28 3.23
CA VAL A 175 1.00 -3.51 3.41
C VAL A 175 0.52 -3.73 4.82
N LEU A 176 0.32 -2.64 5.57
CA LEU A 176 -0.11 -2.65 6.96
C LEU A 176 -1.46 -1.96 7.07
N TYR A 177 -2.48 -2.69 7.47
CA TYR A 177 -3.83 -2.19 7.71
C TYR A 177 -4.01 -1.86 9.18
N TRP A 178 -4.23 -0.59 9.47
CA TRP A 178 -4.47 -0.09 10.81
C TRP A 178 -5.93 0.31 10.99
N THR A 179 -6.56 -0.17 12.06
CA THR A 179 -7.92 0.20 12.45
C THR A 179 -7.92 1.01 13.75
N ARG A 180 -9.05 1.59 14.12
CA ARG A 180 -9.19 2.27 15.42
C ARG A 180 -9.42 1.26 16.51
N ARG A 181 -8.74 1.43 17.65
CA ARG A 181 -8.93 0.60 18.84
C ARG A 181 -10.36 0.63 19.32
N GLY A 182 -10.89 -0.55 19.62
CA GLY A 182 -12.24 -0.71 20.17
C GLY A 182 -13.37 -0.53 19.16
N VAL A 183 -13.04 -0.37 17.87
CA VAL A 183 -14.03 -0.44 16.79
C VAL A 183 -14.04 -1.88 16.31
N VAL A 184 -15.02 -2.67 16.82
CA VAL A 184 -15.13 -4.09 16.47
C VAL A 184 -16.28 -4.26 15.48
N GLY A 185 -16.00 -4.84 14.32
CA GLY A 185 -17.02 -5.37 13.42
C GLY A 185 -17.74 -4.32 12.59
N ASP A 186 -19.04 -4.48 12.41
CA ASP A 186 -19.88 -3.77 11.43
C ASP A 186 -19.83 -2.23 11.47
N ASP A 187 -19.40 -1.61 12.58
CA ASP A 187 -19.20 -0.16 12.63
C ASP A 187 -17.99 0.30 11.81
N ASP A 188 -16.99 -0.56 11.62
CA ASP A 188 -15.90 -0.32 10.67
C ASP A 188 -16.36 -0.53 9.22
N ALA A 189 -17.40 -1.33 8.97
CA ALA A 189 -17.97 -1.49 7.63
C ALA A 189 -18.44 -0.14 7.04
N THR A 190 -18.91 0.78 7.89
CA THR A 190 -19.22 2.15 7.49
C THR A 190 -17.96 2.92 7.06
N TYR A 191 -16.80 2.58 7.64
CA TYR A 191 -15.49 3.11 7.23
C TYR A 191 -14.87 2.32 6.08
N LEU A 192 -15.23 1.05 5.92
CA LEU A 192 -14.76 0.18 4.86
C LEU A 192 -15.48 0.45 3.51
N GLY A 193 -16.50 1.28 3.49
CA GLY A 193 -17.20 1.68 2.25
C GLY A 193 -18.09 0.58 1.66
N PHE A 194 -18.47 -0.45 2.45
CA PHE A 194 -19.42 -1.49 2.04
C PHE A 194 -20.87 -1.17 2.42
N ALA A 195 -21.13 -0.05 3.08
CA ALA A 195 -22.51 0.44 3.26
C ALA A 195 -22.85 1.40 2.11
N GLU A 196 -23.78 0.96 1.23
CA GLU A 196 -24.51 1.85 0.32
C GLU A 196 -25.38 2.84 1.11
#